data_bb2cf2290e7f1dbfe7934f6c2f937f21
#
_entry.id   bb2cf2290e7f1dbfe7934f6c2f937f21
#
_cell.length_a   1.000
_cell.length_b   1.000
_cell.length_c   1.000
_cell.angle_alpha   90.00
_cell.angle_beta   90.00
_cell.angle_gamma   90.00
#
_symmetry.space_group_name_H-M   'P 1'
#
loop_
_entity.id
_entity.type
_entity.pdbx_description
1 polymer ?
#
loop_
_entity_poly.entity_id
_entity_poly.type
_entity_poly.pdbx_seq_one_letter_code
_entity_poly.pdbx_strand_id
1 'polypeptide(L)'
;MSDTPELILVGRLGRAHGIHGEINLYPSIDEESMFSLAEDRDLFLHLEIDGLPVPFLVEDMRGKAESSLLVKFEDVDSREDAEQYDGCSVYVPSDLIGEDIEFQPQHFIGYTLVDANEVPVGKVIDIDDNTANILLIVERKDSNEEVMIPIADELVRYIDVEKQLISLTIPDGLI
;
A
#
# COMPACT_ATOMS: atom_id res chain seq x y z
N MET A 1 -28.17 -2.49 6.18
CA MET A 1 -26.82 -2.03 6.54
C MET A 1 -25.91 -3.24 6.57
N SER A 2 -24.93 -3.26 5.69
CA SER A 2 -23.92 -4.30 5.75
C SER A 2 -22.88 -3.89 6.80
N ASP A 3 -22.75 -4.66 7.85
CA ASP A 3 -21.70 -4.51 8.85
C ASP A 3 -20.33 -4.99 8.31
N THR A 4 -20.11 -4.85 7.01
CA THR A 4 -18.83 -5.20 6.42
C THR A 4 -17.83 -4.10 6.78
N PRO A 5 -16.78 -4.40 7.54
CA PRO A 5 -15.78 -3.40 7.88
C PRO A 5 -15.13 -2.84 6.61
N GLU A 6 -14.83 -1.56 6.63
CA GLU A 6 -14.06 -0.94 5.57
C GLU A 6 -12.67 -1.60 5.50
N LEU A 7 -12.21 -1.93 4.29
CA LEU A 7 -10.90 -2.53 4.08
C LEU A 7 -9.89 -1.45 3.71
N ILE A 8 -8.72 -1.54 4.31
CA ILE A 8 -7.61 -0.62 4.06
C ILE A 8 -6.47 -1.37 3.40
N LEU A 9 -5.91 -0.81 2.34
CA LEU A 9 -4.75 -1.35 1.66
C LEU A 9 -3.51 -1.27 2.55
N VAL A 10 -2.86 -2.40 2.81
CA VAL A 10 -1.66 -2.47 3.65
C VAL A 10 -0.43 -2.99 2.91
N GLY A 11 -0.56 -3.39 1.66
CA GLY A 11 0.57 -3.87 0.89
C GLY A 11 0.19 -4.53 -0.41
N ARG A 12 1.20 -5.11 -1.04
CA ARG A 12 1.06 -5.85 -2.29
C ARG A 12 1.93 -7.09 -2.23
N LEU A 13 1.41 -8.21 -2.75
CA LEU A 13 2.19 -9.43 -2.89
C LEU A 13 3.08 -9.35 -4.13
N GLY A 14 4.29 -9.86 -3.99
CA GLY A 14 5.22 -10.03 -5.09
C GLY A 14 5.38 -11.51 -5.45
N ARG A 15 6.58 -11.86 -5.86
CA ARG A 15 6.88 -13.23 -6.30
C ARG A 15 6.90 -14.23 -5.16
N ALA A 16 6.64 -15.48 -5.50
CA ALA A 16 6.85 -16.59 -4.59
C ALA A 16 8.33 -16.69 -4.18
N HIS A 17 8.57 -17.06 -2.92
CA HIS A 17 9.89 -17.27 -2.38
C HIS A 17 10.05 -18.75 -1.99
N GLY A 18 11.07 -19.40 -2.56
CA GLY A 18 11.31 -20.81 -2.26
C GLY A 18 10.21 -21.73 -2.83
N ILE A 19 10.04 -22.89 -2.21
CA ILE A 19 9.14 -23.95 -2.71
C ILE A 19 8.00 -24.31 -1.76
N HIS A 20 7.95 -23.68 -0.59
CA HIS A 20 7.01 -24.05 0.49
C HIS A 20 5.77 -23.14 0.57
N GLY A 21 5.57 -22.27 -0.42
CA GLY A 21 4.40 -21.38 -0.46
C GLY A 21 4.59 -20.00 0.13
N GLU A 22 5.79 -19.65 0.59
CA GLU A 22 6.09 -18.30 1.05
C GLU A 22 6.03 -17.30 -0.10
N ILE A 23 5.50 -16.10 0.18
CA ILE A 23 5.32 -15.04 -0.82
C ILE A 23 5.96 -13.75 -0.31
N ASN A 24 6.63 -13.02 -1.19
CA ASN A 24 7.11 -11.70 -0.85
C ASN A 24 5.94 -10.74 -0.64
N LEU A 25 5.96 -9.99 0.44
CA LEU A 25 4.97 -8.95 0.74
C LEU A 25 5.69 -7.61 0.86
N TYR A 26 5.22 -6.64 0.07
CA TYR A 26 5.71 -5.27 0.11
C TYR A 26 4.70 -4.42 0.89
N PRO A 27 4.96 -4.14 2.18
CA PRO A 27 3.99 -3.43 3.00
C PRO A 27 3.89 -1.95 2.62
N SER A 28 2.68 -1.40 2.75
CA SER A 28 2.39 0.03 2.60
C SER A 28 2.37 0.76 3.94
N ILE A 29 2.48 0.01 5.03
CA ILE A 29 2.60 0.52 6.39
C ILE A 29 3.95 0.05 6.95
N ASP A 30 4.36 0.62 8.08
CA ASP A 30 5.64 0.24 8.69
C ASP A 30 5.63 -1.23 9.14
N GLU A 31 6.84 -1.81 9.22
CA GLU A 31 7.02 -3.23 9.54
C GLU A 31 6.50 -3.58 10.92
N GLU A 32 6.74 -2.73 11.90
CA GLU A 32 6.26 -2.93 13.28
C GLU A 32 4.73 -3.02 13.32
N SER A 33 4.06 -2.14 12.60
CA SER A 33 2.59 -2.16 12.49
C SER A 33 2.09 -3.42 11.80
N MET A 34 2.78 -3.92 10.76
CA MET A 34 2.41 -5.17 10.12
C MET A 34 2.49 -6.36 11.09
N PHE A 35 3.55 -6.45 11.88
CA PHE A 35 3.67 -7.50 12.88
C PHE A 35 2.65 -7.36 14.01
N SER A 36 2.31 -6.13 14.40
CA SER A 36 1.30 -5.87 15.43
C SER A 36 -0.08 -6.39 15.04
N LEU A 37 -0.40 -6.42 13.75
CA LEU A 37 -1.68 -6.97 13.27
C LEU A 37 -1.84 -8.45 13.61
N ALA A 38 -0.74 -9.20 13.68
CA ALA A 38 -0.75 -10.63 13.97
C ALA A 38 -0.63 -10.95 15.46
N GLU A 39 -0.35 -9.96 16.31
CA GLU A 39 -0.22 -10.17 17.74
C GLU A 39 -1.56 -10.55 18.38
N ASP A 40 -1.54 -11.61 19.21
CA ASP A 40 -2.67 -12.06 20.02
C ASP A 40 -3.94 -12.42 19.24
N ARG A 41 -3.84 -12.64 17.93
CA ARG A 41 -5.00 -13.00 17.10
C ARG A 41 -4.61 -13.74 15.83
N ASP A 42 -5.57 -14.47 15.29
CA ASP A 42 -5.46 -15.02 13.95
C ASP A 42 -5.63 -13.86 12.95
N LEU A 43 -4.63 -13.65 12.11
CA LEU A 43 -4.65 -12.59 11.12
C LEU A 43 -5.15 -13.11 9.78
N PHE A 44 -6.22 -12.50 9.27
CA PHE A 44 -6.69 -12.71 7.90
C PHE A 44 -6.30 -11.51 7.05
N LEU A 45 -5.48 -11.74 6.03
CA LEU A 45 -5.21 -10.74 5.01
C LEU A 45 -6.19 -10.96 3.85
N HIS A 46 -6.77 -9.87 3.37
CA HIS A 46 -7.71 -9.92 2.26
C HIS A 46 -6.96 -9.64 0.96
N LEU A 47 -6.88 -10.63 0.09
CA LEU A 47 -6.25 -10.49 -1.23
C LEU A 47 -7.31 -10.12 -2.26
N GLU A 48 -7.00 -9.14 -3.10
CA GLU A 48 -7.89 -8.77 -4.20
C GLU A 48 -7.71 -9.78 -5.35
N ILE A 49 -8.73 -10.61 -5.54
CA ILE A 49 -8.77 -11.64 -6.59
C ILE A 49 -10.01 -11.37 -7.45
N ASP A 50 -9.79 -11.12 -8.73
CA ASP A 50 -10.87 -10.77 -9.68
C ASP A 50 -11.73 -9.60 -9.21
N GLY A 51 -11.09 -8.62 -8.57
CA GLY A 51 -11.78 -7.43 -8.05
C GLY A 51 -12.53 -7.63 -6.73
N LEU A 52 -12.39 -8.81 -6.10
CA LEU A 52 -13.05 -9.12 -4.84
C LEU A 52 -12.02 -9.40 -3.74
N PRO A 53 -12.25 -8.89 -2.51
CA PRO A 53 -11.40 -9.22 -1.38
C PRO A 53 -11.70 -10.63 -0.87
N VAL A 54 -10.68 -11.48 -0.83
CA VAL A 54 -10.79 -12.85 -0.35
C VAL A 54 -9.90 -13.01 0.88
N PRO A 55 -10.43 -13.45 2.02
CA PRO A 55 -9.64 -13.61 3.24
C PRO A 55 -8.72 -14.84 3.19
N PHE A 56 -7.47 -14.65 3.59
CA PHE A 56 -6.48 -15.72 3.73
C PHE A 56 -5.89 -15.69 5.13
N LEU A 57 -5.89 -16.81 5.81
CA LEU A 57 -5.29 -16.92 7.14
C LEU A 57 -3.78 -16.96 7.03
N VAL A 58 -3.11 -16.07 7.76
CA VAL A 58 -1.65 -16.02 7.83
C VAL A 58 -1.15 -17.08 8.82
N GLU A 59 -0.35 -18.03 8.34
CA GLU A 59 0.33 -19.01 9.19
C GLU A 59 1.61 -18.44 9.80
N ASP A 60 2.38 -17.71 8.99
CA ASP A 60 3.65 -17.12 9.41
C ASP A 60 3.95 -15.85 8.61
N MET A 61 4.63 -14.91 9.27
CA MET A 61 5.09 -13.67 8.65
C MET A 61 6.42 -13.27 9.28
N ARG A 62 7.42 -13.03 8.45
CA ARG A 62 8.77 -12.67 8.92
C ARG A 62 9.41 -11.61 8.03
N GLY A 63 10.31 -10.83 8.61
CA GLY A 63 11.11 -9.87 7.85
C GLY A 63 12.08 -10.59 6.91
N LYS A 64 12.27 -10.04 5.72
CA LYS A 64 13.19 -10.61 4.74
C LYS A 64 14.37 -9.67 4.47
N ALA A 65 14.09 -8.48 4.00
CA ALA A 65 15.07 -7.47 3.63
C ALA A 65 14.46 -6.09 3.83
N GLU A 66 15.20 -5.06 3.48
CA GLU A 66 14.68 -3.70 3.56
C GLU A 66 13.32 -3.59 2.87
N SER A 67 12.31 -3.15 3.61
CA SER A 67 10.96 -2.90 3.13
C SER A 67 10.22 -4.11 2.54
N SER A 68 10.63 -5.34 2.86
CA SER A 68 9.90 -6.53 2.42
C SER A 68 9.78 -7.58 3.51
N LEU A 69 8.68 -8.32 3.47
CA LEU A 69 8.35 -9.40 4.38
C LEU A 69 8.13 -10.69 3.59
N LEU A 70 8.20 -11.82 4.25
CA LEU A 70 7.73 -13.09 3.74
C LEU A 70 6.49 -13.49 4.50
N VAL A 71 5.43 -13.81 3.78
CA VAL A 71 4.17 -14.28 4.35
C VAL A 71 3.85 -15.68 3.87
N LYS A 72 3.39 -16.52 4.78
CA LYS A 72 2.89 -17.86 4.47
C LYS A 72 1.42 -17.92 4.85
N PHE A 73 0.58 -18.28 3.89
CA PHE A 73 -0.85 -18.46 4.12
C PHE A 73 -1.21 -19.94 4.31
N GLU A 74 -2.25 -20.20 5.09
CA GLU A 74 -2.82 -21.54 5.21
C GLU A 74 -3.27 -22.04 3.81
N ASP A 75 -3.04 -23.32 3.55
CA ASP A 75 -3.37 -23.97 2.28
C ASP A 75 -2.59 -23.50 1.03
N VAL A 76 -1.60 -22.63 1.22
CA VAL A 76 -0.67 -22.23 0.15
C VAL A 76 0.68 -22.89 0.44
N ASP A 77 0.87 -24.12 -0.03
CA ASP A 77 1.98 -25.00 0.39
C ASP A 77 3.03 -25.24 -0.68
N SER A 78 2.82 -24.72 -1.87
CA SER A 78 3.76 -24.90 -2.98
C SER A 78 4.06 -23.55 -3.66
N ARG A 79 5.16 -23.55 -4.41
CA ARG A 79 5.53 -22.39 -5.23
C ARG A 79 4.45 -22.08 -6.29
N GLU A 80 3.89 -23.11 -6.90
CA GLU A 80 2.84 -22.94 -7.91
C GLU A 80 1.60 -22.28 -7.34
N ASP A 81 1.19 -22.69 -6.13
CA ASP A 81 0.06 -22.07 -5.43
C ASP A 81 0.35 -20.61 -5.10
N ALA A 82 1.57 -20.33 -4.63
CA ALA A 82 1.99 -18.98 -4.28
C ALA A 82 2.07 -18.04 -5.49
N GLU A 83 2.51 -18.52 -6.64
CA GLU A 83 2.64 -17.73 -7.86
C GLU A 83 1.32 -17.17 -8.39
N GLN A 84 0.20 -17.81 -8.05
CA GLN A 84 -1.13 -17.35 -8.43
C GLN A 84 -1.47 -15.98 -7.82
N TYR A 85 -0.82 -15.62 -6.72
CA TYR A 85 -1.12 -14.41 -5.96
C TYR A 85 -0.13 -13.26 -6.19
N ASP A 86 0.83 -13.44 -7.10
CA ASP A 86 1.79 -12.40 -7.46
C ASP A 86 1.06 -11.15 -7.98
N GLY A 87 1.36 -10.01 -7.39
CA GLY A 87 0.76 -8.73 -7.76
C GLY A 87 -0.56 -8.41 -7.08
N CYS A 88 -1.10 -9.31 -6.26
CA CYS A 88 -2.36 -9.03 -5.53
C CYS A 88 -2.18 -7.92 -4.51
N SER A 89 -3.14 -7.01 -4.46
CA SER A 89 -3.25 -6.02 -3.40
C SER A 89 -3.73 -6.69 -2.12
N VAL A 90 -3.21 -6.24 -0.98
CA VAL A 90 -3.48 -6.82 0.35
C VAL A 90 -4.19 -5.80 1.22
N TYR A 91 -5.31 -6.19 1.79
CA TYR A 91 -6.15 -5.34 2.63
C TYR A 91 -6.36 -5.96 4.01
N VAL A 92 -6.66 -5.12 4.98
CA VAL A 92 -7.13 -5.53 6.31
C VAL A 92 -8.36 -4.70 6.70
N PRO A 93 -9.23 -5.22 7.57
CA PRO A 93 -10.31 -4.40 8.13
C PRO A 93 -9.77 -3.16 8.86
N SER A 94 -10.41 -2.03 8.66
CA SER A 94 -10.00 -0.74 9.24
C SER A 94 -9.95 -0.74 10.77
N ASP A 95 -10.77 -1.56 11.41
CA ASP A 95 -10.79 -1.69 12.86
C ASP A 95 -9.52 -2.34 13.46
N LEU A 96 -8.73 -3.02 12.64
CA LEU A 96 -7.43 -3.58 13.05
C LEU A 96 -6.31 -2.55 13.01
N ILE A 97 -6.51 -1.42 12.34
CA ILE A 97 -5.52 -0.38 12.17
C ILE A 97 -5.71 0.68 13.25
N GLY A 98 -4.71 0.86 14.10
CA GLY A 98 -4.69 1.93 15.10
C GLY A 98 -4.43 3.30 14.47
N GLU A 99 -4.70 4.36 15.22
CA GLU A 99 -4.48 5.75 14.78
C GLU A 99 -2.98 6.08 14.59
N ASP A 100 -2.10 5.28 15.20
CA ASP A 100 -0.65 5.49 15.19
C ASP A 100 0.08 4.84 14.01
N ILE A 101 -0.65 4.27 13.06
CA ILE A 101 -0.03 3.63 11.90
C ILE A 101 0.36 4.68 10.86
N GLU A 102 1.66 4.74 10.56
CA GLU A 102 2.19 5.59 9.51
C GLU A 102 2.24 4.84 8.19
N PHE A 103 1.64 5.42 7.16
CA PHE A 103 1.76 4.88 5.81
C PHE A 103 3.15 5.20 5.25
N GLN A 104 3.77 4.20 4.66
CA GLN A 104 5.05 4.41 3.97
C GLN A 104 4.82 5.25 2.71
N PRO A 105 5.69 6.22 2.41
CA PRO A 105 5.52 7.06 1.22
C PRO A 105 5.38 6.26 -0.07
N GLN A 106 6.09 5.13 -0.18
CA GLN A 106 6.02 4.22 -1.33
C GLN A 106 4.62 3.70 -1.61
N HIS A 107 3.73 3.75 -0.63
CA HIS A 107 2.33 3.38 -0.78
C HIS A 107 1.63 4.23 -1.85
N PHE A 108 2.07 5.46 -2.04
CA PHE A 108 1.43 6.39 -2.96
C PHE A 108 1.85 6.22 -4.42
N ILE A 109 2.84 5.38 -4.70
CA ILE A 109 3.20 5.06 -6.10
C ILE A 109 1.99 4.42 -6.78
N GLY A 110 1.58 4.99 -7.92
CA GLY A 110 0.39 4.57 -8.65
C GLY A 110 -0.87 5.37 -8.31
N TYR A 111 -0.84 6.19 -7.27
CA TYR A 111 -1.97 7.06 -6.92
C TYR A 111 -2.08 8.23 -7.89
N THR A 112 -3.31 8.70 -8.09
CA THR A 112 -3.57 9.94 -8.80
C THR A 112 -3.48 11.11 -7.83
N LEU A 113 -2.70 12.13 -8.18
CA LEU A 113 -2.60 13.36 -7.41
C LEU A 113 -3.60 14.37 -7.95
N VAL A 114 -4.39 14.96 -7.05
CA VAL A 114 -5.28 16.08 -7.35
C VAL A 114 -4.90 17.30 -6.50
N ASP A 115 -5.17 18.48 -7.03
CA ASP A 115 -4.90 19.72 -6.30
C ASP A 115 -6.04 20.07 -5.33
N ALA A 116 -5.93 21.24 -4.69
CA ALA A 116 -6.94 21.71 -3.75
C ALA A 116 -8.33 21.94 -4.38
N ASN A 117 -8.40 22.05 -5.69
CA ASN A 117 -9.64 22.24 -6.46
C ASN A 117 -10.16 20.95 -7.09
N GLU A 118 -9.63 19.79 -6.66
CA GLU A 118 -9.98 18.48 -7.20
C GLU A 118 -9.58 18.28 -8.67
N VAL A 119 -8.66 19.09 -9.19
CA VAL A 119 -8.16 18.96 -10.55
C VAL A 119 -7.02 17.94 -10.60
N PRO A 120 -7.12 16.90 -11.45
CA PRO A 120 -6.04 15.92 -11.58
C PRO A 120 -4.75 16.56 -12.10
N VAL A 121 -3.67 16.38 -11.36
CA VAL A 121 -2.33 16.84 -11.74
C VAL A 121 -1.61 15.78 -12.56
N GLY A 122 -1.62 14.56 -12.07
CA GLY A 122 -0.95 13.44 -12.70
C GLY A 122 -0.91 12.22 -11.80
N LYS A 123 -0.06 11.27 -12.18
CA LYS A 123 0.10 10.01 -11.46
C LYS A 123 1.45 9.98 -10.74
N VAL A 124 1.44 9.53 -9.49
CA VAL A 124 2.67 9.33 -8.72
C VAL A 124 3.41 8.13 -9.29
N ILE A 125 4.60 8.35 -9.82
CA ILE A 125 5.41 7.29 -10.46
C ILE A 125 6.60 6.86 -9.60
N ASP A 126 7.05 7.71 -8.69
CA ASP A 126 8.18 7.40 -7.81
C ASP A 126 8.15 8.32 -6.59
N ILE A 127 9.02 8.03 -5.63
CA ILE A 127 9.16 8.77 -4.37
C ILE A 127 10.65 9.05 -4.15
N ASP A 128 11.00 10.28 -3.85
CA ASP A 128 12.35 10.64 -3.40
C ASP A 128 12.30 10.95 -1.90
N ASP A 129 12.86 10.06 -1.11
CA ASP A 129 12.95 10.18 0.34
C ASP A 129 14.40 10.40 0.83
N ASN A 130 15.32 10.73 -0.10
CA ASN A 130 16.72 10.95 0.22
C ASN A 130 16.99 12.29 0.88
N THR A 131 16.02 13.16 0.91
CA THR A 131 16.13 14.48 1.53
C THR A 131 15.28 14.57 2.79
N ALA A 132 15.45 15.65 3.56
CA ALA A 132 14.63 15.89 4.74
C ALA A 132 13.13 16.04 4.41
N ASN A 133 12.82 16.38 3.18
CA ASN A 133 11.46 16.45 2.67
C ASN A 133 11.20 15.33 1.69
N ILE A 134 10.12 14.61 1.89
CA ILE A 134 9.71 13.56 0.96
C ILE A 134 9.08 14.24 -0.26
N LEU A 135 9.54 13.85 -1.45
CA LEU A 135 9.03 14.37 -2.71
C LEU A 135 8.30 13.27 -3.48
N LEU A 136 7.09 13.57 -3.89
CA LEU A 136 6.36 12.73 -4.85
C LEU A 136 6.83 13.10 -6.26
N ILE A 137 7.27 12.10 -7.02
CA ILE A 137 7.58 12.30 -8.43
C ILE A 137 6.31 11.96 -9.22
N VAL A 138 5.74 12.97 -9.84
CA VAL A 138 4.43 12.90 -10.49
C VAL A 138 4.59 13.13 -11.99
N GLU A 139 4.13 12.18 -12.78
CA GLU A 139 4.03 12.35 -14.23
C GLU A 139 2.75 13.10 -14.56
N ARG A 140 2.90 14.28 -15.13
CA ARG A 140 1.76 15.14 -15.47
C ARG A 140 0.89 14.53 -16.57
N LYS A 141 -0.41 14.60 -16.37
CA LYS A 141 -1.39 14.06 -17.31
C LYS A 141 -1.41 14.81 -18.67
N ASP A 142 -1.10 16.10 -18.64
CA ASP A 142 -1.22 16.97 -19.83
C ASP A 142 0.04 17.00 -20.71
N SER A 143 1.22 16.80 -20.13
CA SER A 143 2.49 16.98 -20.85
C SER A 143 3.43 15.78 -20.74
N ASN A 144 3.10 14.78 -19.92
CA ASN A 144 3.98 13.66 -19.57
C ASN A 144 5.33 14.11 -18.97
N GLU A 145 5.40 15.33 -18.48
CA GLU A 145 6.58 15.83 -17.76
C GLU A 145 6.53 15.40 -16.30
N GLU A 146 7.68 15.13 -15.73
CA GLU A 146 7.80 14.79 -14.31
C GLU A 146 7.94 16.06 -13.49
N VAL A 147 7.16 16.17 -12.42
CA VAL A 147 7.27 17.25 -11.44
C VAL A 147 7.49 16.66 -10.06
N MET A 148 8.26 17.34 -9.24
CA MET A 148 8.52 16.96 -7.86
C MET A 148 7.63 17.79 -6.93
N ILE A 149 6.79 17.11 -6.15
CA ILE A 149 5.82 17.77 -5.27
C ILE A 149 6.09 17.31 -3.84
N PRO A 150 6.38 18.24 -2.90
CA PRO A 150 6.62 17.87 -1.51
C PRO A 150 5.34 17.34 -0.86
N ILE A 151 5.48 16.26 -0.09
CA ILE A 151 4.41 15.75 0.76
C ILE A 151 4.77 16.06 2.21
N ALA A 152 3.89 16.79 2.90
CA ALA A 152 3.97 17.07 4.31
C ALA A 152 2.55 17.02 4.87
N ASP A 153 2.42 16.68 6.15
CA ASP A 153 1.10 16.53 6.79
C ASP A 153 0.22 17.75 6.59
N GLU A 154 0.81 18.94 6.68
CA GLU A 154 0.12 20.20 6.51
C GLU A 154 -0.36 20.48 5.08
N LEU A 155 0.21 19.80 4.08
CA LEU A 155 -0.17 19.94 2.68
C LEU A 155 -1.21 18.87 2.25
N VAL A 156 -1.32 17.78 2.99
CA VAL A 156 -2.26 16.70 2.70
C VAL A 156 -3.66 17.13 3.10
N ARG A 157 -4.58 17.15 2.13
CA ARG A 157 -5.99 17.44 2.37
C ARG A 157 -6.75 16.18 2.74
N TYR A 158 -6.62 15.14 1.92
CA TYR A 158 -7.18 13.83 2.20
C TYR A 158 -6.52 12.77 1.32
N ILE A 159 -6.67 11.52 1.72
CA ILE A 159 -6.22 10.35 0.97
C ILE A 159 -7.42 9.41 0.83
N ASP A 160 -7.75 9.06 -0.42
CA ASP A 160 -8.80 8.08 -0.72
C ASP A 160 -8.13 6.79 -1.20
N VAL A 161 -8.05 5.83 -0.30
CA VAL A 161 -7.37 4.55 -0.57
C VAL A 161 -8.13 3.71 -1.59
N GLU A 162 -9.45 3.75 -1.56
CA GLU A 162 -10.27 2.98 -2.51
C GLU A 162 -10.09 3.46 -3.94
N LYS A 163 -10.06 4.77 -4.13
CA LYS A 163 -9.88 5.39 -5.45
C LYS A 163 -8.41 5.55 -5.83
N GLN A 164 -7.49 5.22 -4.92
CA GLN A 164 -6.06 5.47 -5.08
C GLN A 164 -5.79 6.91 -5.48
N LEU A 165 -6.27 7.82 -4.65
CA LEU A 165 -6.24 9.25 -4.91
C LEU A 165 -5.70 9.99 -3.69
N ILE A 166 -4.78 10.92 -3.92
CA ILE A 166 -4.25 11.81 -2.89
C ILE A 166 -4.51 13.27 -3.28
N SER A 167 -5.08 14.03 -2.37
CA SER A 167 -5.32 15.46 -2.56
C SER A 167 -4.35 16.27 -1.72
N LEU A 168 -3.60 17.13 -2.38
CA LEU A 168 -2.62 18.00 -1.75
C LEU A 168 -2.91 19.46 -2.06
N THR A 169 -2.59 20.33 -1.10
CA THR A 169 -2.44 21.76 -1.37
C THR A 169 -1.06 21.97 -1.99
N ILE A 170 -1.02 22.23 -3.28
CA ILE A 170 0.24 22.36 -4.03
C ILE A 170 0.71 23.82 -3.97
N PRO A 171 1.94 24.08 -3.50
CA PRO A 171 2.49 25.43 -3.51
C PRO A 171 2.55 26.01 -4.91
N ASP A 172 2.27 27.31 -5.04
CA ASP A 172 2.31 28.04 -6.30
C ASP A 172 3.68 27.90 -6.97
N GLY A 173 3.68 27.66 -8.27
CA GLY A 173 4.88 27.58 -9.09
C GLY A 173 5.49 26.20 -9.25
N LEU A 174 4.90 25.16 -8.65
CA LEU A 174 5.36 23.78 -8.80
C LEU A 174 4.71 23.06 -9.99
N ILE A 175 3.58 23.56 -10.45
CA ILE A 175 2.82 23.00 -11.60
C ILE A 175 2.39 24.08 -12.56
#